data_8e90d965353f2de0455de06732cf0ebb
#
_entry.id   8e90d965353f2de0455de06732cf0ebb
#
_cell.length_a   1.000
_cell.length_b   1.000
_cell.length_c   1.000
_cell.angle_alpha   90.00
_cell.angle_beta   90.00
_cell.angle_gamma   90.00
#
_symmetry.space_group_name_H-M   'P 1'
#
loop_
_entity.id
_entity.type
_entity.pdbx_description
1 polymer ?
#
loop_
_entity_poly.entity_id
_entity_poly.type
_entity_poly.pdbx_seq_one_letter_code
_entity_poly.pdbx_strand_id
1 'polypeptide(L)'
;MSTSAALAILEPAATRIRDPLTGRSIWLAQMIQSPSLEGDTLSFTLAAQPGHEEEALARIEQALIRQIAETGFQGQVQCRLQAAKPPSQAPKKPPVTGMSGGGMQPHGGPLAMEPIPDVKHIVAVASGKGGVGKSTVATNLAIGLSRAGYSVGLMDADVYGPSLPTMMNIQGRPLADADKRIIPLQAYGIPVMSMGFLVPETEAVIWRGPMVMGAVRQFLQQVSWGKLDVLIIDLPPGTGDAQLTMVQTVPLSGAVVVTTPQKVATIDAVRGIEMFRKLEVPVLGIVENMAWMD
;
A
#
# COMPACT_ATOMS: atom_id res chain seq x y z
N MET A 1 -32.56 -1.43 9.76
CA MET A 1 -31.66 -1.94 8.69
C MET A 1 -30.49 -2.64 9.35
N SER A 2 -30.37 -3.94 9.23
CA SER A 2 -29.25 -4.69 9.82
C SER A 2 -28.35 -5.26 8.73
N THR A 3 -27.29 -4.53 8.39
CA THR A 3 -26.24 -4.98 7.46
C THR A 3 -25.55 -6.24 7.99
N SER A 4 -25.37 -6.36 9.31
CA SER A 4 -24.72 -7.54 9.94
C SER A 4 -25.54 -8.83 9.74
N ALA A 5 -26.87 -8.76 9.86
CA ALA A 5 -27.72 -9.92 9.62
C ALA A 5 -27.76 -10.33 8.14
N ALA A 6 -27.73 -9.36 7.21
CA ALA A 6 -27.63 -9.63 5.78
C ALA A 6 -26.31 -10.32 5.42
N LEU A 7 -25.21 -9.88 5.99
CA LEU A 7 -23.88 -10.49 5.79
C LEU A 7 -23.82 -11.93 6.29
N ALA A 8 -24.41 -12.22 7.45
CA ALA A 8 -24.45 -13.59 7.99
C ALA A 8 -25.15 -14.61 7.08
N ILE A 9 -26.09 -14.15 6.24
CA ILE A 9 -26.78 -14.98 5.26
C ILE A 9 -25.99 -15.06 3.94
N LEU A 10 -25.44 -13.92 3.48
CA LEU A 10 -24.80 -13.81 2.18
C LEU A 10 -23.41 -14.42 2.13
N GLU A 11 -22.61 -14.26 3.19
CA GLU A 11 -21.22 -14.73 3.21
C GLU A 11 -21.08 -16.25 2.97
N PRO A 12 -21.79 -17.15 3.71
CA PRO A 12 -21.68 -18.58 3.49
C PRO A 12 -22.19 -19.00 2.12
N ALA A 13 -23.21 -18.33 1.56
CA ALA A 13 -23.75 -18.61 0.24
C ALA A 13 -22.80 -18.18 -0.87
N ALA A 14 -22.29 -16.95 -0.79
CA ALA A 14 -21.42 -16.35 -1.79
C ALA A 14 -19.99 -16.96 -1.82
N THR A 15 -19.51 -17.48 -0.70
CA THR A 15 -18.21 -18.14 -0.63
C THR A 15 -18.18 -19.44 -1.43
N ARG A 16 -19.33 -20.11 -1.62
CA ARG A 16 -19.44 -21.37 -2.36
C ARG A 16 -19.49 -21.19 -3.88
N ILE A 17 -19.80 -20.00 -4.36
CA ILE A 17 -19.96 -19.70 -5.79
C ILE A 17 -18.66 -19.16 -6.34
N ARG A 18 -18.19 -19.75 -7.43
CA ARG A 18 -16.98 -19.31 -8.14
C ARG A 18 -17.35 -18.37 -9.28
N ASP A 19 -16.66 -17.24 -9.34
CA ASP A 19 -16.69 -16.34 -10.47
C ASP A 19 -15.94 -16.99 -11.66
N PRO A 20 -16.58 -17.17 -12.81
CA PRO A 20 -15.96 -17.84 -13.96
C PRO A 20 -14.80 -17.03 -14.57
N LEU A 21 -14.75 -15.72 -14.37
CA LEU A 21 -13.70 -14.85 -14.89
C LEU A 21 -12.40 -14.95 -14.08
N THR A 22 -12.53 -15.00 -12.75
CA THR A 22 -11.36 -14.93 -11.85
C THR A 22 -11.05 -16.26 -11.14
N GLY A 23 -11.97 -17.24 -11.20
CA GLY A 23 -11.88 -18.50 -10.47
C GLY A 23 -12.03 -18.37 -8.96
N ARG A 24 -12.18 -17.15 -8.42
CA ARG A 24 -12.36 -16.87 -6.99
C ARG A 24 -13.83 -16.98 -6.59
N SER A 25 -14.11 -17.13 -5.29
CA SER A 25 -15.50 -17.00 -4.84
C SER A 25 -15.99 -15.56 -5.07
N ILE A 26 -17.29 -15.42 -5.39
CA ILE A 26 -17.90 -14.09 -5.62
C ILE A 26 -17.86 -13.22 -4.38
N TRP A 27 -17.71 -13.81 -3.19
CA TRP A 27 -17.45 -13.11 -1.94
C TRP A 27 -16.06 -12.48 -1.92
N LEU A 28 -15.01 -13.26 -2.19
CA LEU A 28 -13.62 -12.78 -2.28
C LEU A 28 -13.38 -11.85 -3.48
N ALA A 29 -14.18 -12.00 -4.54
CA ALA A 29 -14.17 -11.10 -5.70
C ALA A 29 -14.92 -9.79 -5.42
N GLN A 30 -15.47 -9.59 -4.21
CA GLN A 30 -16.21 -8.39 -3.79
C GLN A 30 -17.37 -8.03 -4.75
N MET A 31 -18.00 -9.03 -5.31
CA MET A 31 -19.10 -8.82 -6.24
C MET A 31 -20.42 -8.46 -5.54
N ILE A 32 -20.53 -8.70 -4.22
CA ILE A 32 -21.71 -8.36 -3.42
C ILE A 32 -21.51 -6.99 -2.78
N GLN A 33 -22.42 -6.06 -3.07
CA GLN A 33 -22.39 -4.70 -2.56
C GLN A 33 -23.72 -4.32 -1.91
N SER A 34 -23.67 -3.36 -0.98
CA SER A 34 -24.84 -2.78 -0.29
C SER A 34 -25.82 -3.81 0.28
N PRO A 35 -25.36 -4.82 1.05
CA PRO A 35 -26.26 -5.81 1.65
C PRO A 35 -27.13 -5.18 2.73
N SER A 36 -28.43 -5.45 2.69
CA SER A 36 -29.39 -5.02 3.71
C SER A 36 -30.47 -6.06 3.94
N LEU A 37 -30.96 -6.15 5.18
CA LEU A 37 -32.09 -6.99 5.56
C LEU A 37 -33.13 -6.09 6.21
N GLU A 38 -34.33 -6.05 5.61
CA GLU A 38 -35.49 -5.31 6.10
C GLU A 38 -36.67 -6.26 6.26
N GLY A 39 -37.03 -6.57 7.51
CA GLY A 39 -37.99 -7.62 7.79
C GLY A 39 -37.52 -8.95 7.21
N ASP A 40 -38.31 -9.54 6.31
CA ASP A 40 -37.99 -10.78 5.61
C ASP A 40 -37.44 -10.57 4.20
N THR A 41 -37.03 -9.34 3.86
CA THR A 41 -36.51 -9.02 2.54
C THR A 41 -34.99 -8.79 2.61
N LEU A 42 -34.21 -9.67 1.97
CA LEU A 42 -32.79 -9.56 1.80
C LEU A 42 -32.46 -8.87 0.46
N SER A 43 -31.87 -7.70 0.52
CA SER A 43 -31.49 -6.91 -0.66
C SER A 43 -29.98 -6.75 -0.79
N PHE A 44 -29.48 -6.88 -2.01
CA PHE A 44 -28.05 -6.64 -2.31
C PHE A 44 -27.84 -6.32 -3.78
N THR A 45 -26.68 -5.79 -4.11
CA THR A 45 -26.26 -5.53 -5.49
C THR A 45 -25.17 -6.53 -5.88
N LEU A 46 -25.33 -7.21 -7.02
CA LEU A 46 -24.30 -8.02 -7.65
C LEU A 46 -23.59 -7.17 -8.69
N ALA A 47 -22.37 -6.73 -8.37
CA ALA A 47 -21.56 -5.86 -9.22
C ALA A 47 -20.73 -6.68 -10.22
N ALA A 48 -20.90 -6.42 -11.51
CA ALA A 48 -20.08 -6.99 -12.56
C ALA A 48 -18.66 -6.43 -12.51
N GLN A 49 -17.68 -7.27 -12.85
CA GLN A 49 -16.31 -6.82 -13.13
C GLN A 49 -16.11 -6.64 -14.64
N PRO A 50 -15.15 -5.80 -15.08
CA PRO A 50 -14.84 -5.66 -16.50
C PRO A 50 -14.50 -7.01 -17.13
N GLY A 51 -15.24 -7.39 -18.17
CA GLY A 51 -15.10 -8.68 -18.85
C GLY A 51 -16.17 -9.73 -18.53
N HIS A 52 -17.11 -9.44 -17.60
CA HIS A 52 -18.26 -10.31 -17.39
C HIS A 52 -19.29 -10.16 -18.51
N GLU A 53 -19.70 -11.29 -19.06
CA GLU A 53 -20.86 -11.39 -19.96
C GLU A 53 -22.17 -11.42 -19.16
N GLU A 54 -23.26 -10.87 -19.70
CA GLU A 54 -24.57 -10.85 -19.03
C GLU A 54 -25.07 -12.25 -18.66
N GLU A 55 -24.82 -13.24 -19.52
CA GLU A 55 -25.20 -14.63 -19.22
C GLU A 55 -24.46 -15.20 -18.00
N ALA A 56 -23.18 -14.86 -17.84
CA ALA A 56 -22.40 -15.30 -16.71
C ALA A 56 -22.92 -14.70 -15.39
N LEU A 57 -23.29 -13.42 -15.41
CA LEU A 57 -23.89 -12.75 -14.25
C LEU A 57 -25.27 -13.33 -13.89
N ALA A 58 -26.11 -13.64 -14.87
CA ALA A 58 -27.40 -14.26 -14.63
C ALA A 58 -27.24 -15.67 -14.00
N ARG A 59 -26.22 -16.43 -14.42
CA ARG A 59 -25.91 -17.74 -13.80
C ARG A 59 -25.42 -17.59 -12.36
N ILE A 60 -24.58 -16.61 -12.08
CA ILE A 60 -24.10 -16.29 -10.72
C ILE A 60 -25.26 -15.89 -9.83
N GLU A 61 -26.16 -15.02 -10.31
CA GLU A 61 -27.35 -14.59 -9.57
C GLU A 61 -28.25 -15.77 -9.20
N GLN A 62 -28.60 -16.62 -10.16
CA GLN A 62 -29.42 -17.81 -9.92
C GLN A 62 -28.78 -18.78 -8.93
N ALA A 63 -27.45 -18.99 -9.06
CA ALA A 63 -26.69 -19.84 -8.13
C ALA A 63 -26.70 -19.26 -6.71
N LEU A 64 -26.58 -17.92 -6.59
CA LEU A 64 -26.58 -17.24 -5.30
C LEU A 64 -27.94 -17.32 -4.62
N ILE A 65 -29.03 -17.11 -5.35
CA ILE A 65 -30.41 -17.26 -4.82
C ILE A 65 -30.65 -18.69 -4.31
N ARG A 66 -30.20 -19.72 -5.04
CA ARG A 66 -30.28 -21.10 -4.59
C ARG A 66 -29.46 -21.37 -3.31
N GLN A 67 -28.25 -20.88 -3.27
CA GLN A 67 -27.38 -21.04 -2.10
C GLN A 67 -27.94 -20.30 -0.88
N ILE A 68 -28.55 -19.14 -1.03
CA ILE A 68 -29.25 -18.44 0.05
C ILE A 68 -30.40 -19.26 0.59
N ALA A 69 -31.20 -19.86 -0.28
CA ALA A 69 -32.31 -20.73 0.14
C ALA A 69 -31.79 -21.97 0.92
N GLU A 70 -30.65 -22.54 0.52
CA GLU A 70 -30.02 -23.65 1.23
C GLU A 70 -29.47 -23.27 2.62
N THR A 71 -29.25 -21.98 2.91
CA THR A 71 -28.89 -21.50 4.27
C THR A 71 -30.08 -21.50 5.23
N GLY A 72 -31.27 -21.82 4.76
CA GLY A 72 -32.50 -21.80 5.56
C GLY A 72 -33.23 -20.45 5.57
N PHE A 73 -32.78 -19.49 4.81
CA PHE A 73 -33.47 -18.20 4.65
C PHE A 73 -34.75 -18.37 3.85
N GLN A 74 -35.89 -18.02 4.44
CA GLN A 74 -37.23 -18.18 3.82
C GLN A 74 -37.84 -16.85 3.36
N GLY A 75 -37.12 -15.75 3.48
CA GLY A 75 -37.55 -14.41 3.07
C GLY A 75 -37.44 -14.17 1.57
N GLN A 76 -37.84 -12.98 1.14
CA GLN A 76 -37.67 -12.53 -0.24
C GLN A 76 -36.21 -12.11 -0.49
N VAL A 77 -35.68 -12.49 -1.66
CA VAL A 77 -34.32 -12.08 -2.10
C VAL A 77 -34.44 -11.10 -3.26
N GLN A 78 -33.94 -9.91 -3.10
CA GLN A 78 -33.87 -8.89 -4.13
C GLN A 78 -32.42 -8.65 -4.53
N CYS A 79 -32.04 -9.14 -5.71
CA CYS A 79 -30.75 -8.90 -6.32
C CYS A 79 -30.88 -7.81 -7.39
N ARG A 80 -29.96 -6.81 -7.33
CA ARG A 80 -29.81 -5.81 -8.37
C ARG A 80 -28.52 -6.06 -9.11
N LEU A 81 -28.59 -6.32 -10.41
CA LEU A 81 -27.39 -6.40 -11.25
C LEU A 81 -26.87 -4.99 -11.55
N GLN A 82 -25.59 -4.77 -11.29
CA GLN A 82 -24.90 -3.54 -11.64
C GLN A 82 -23.85 -3.86 -12.71
N ALA A 83 -24.04 -3.29 -13.91
CA ALA A 83 -23.07 -3.42 -14.98
C ALA A 83 -21.68 -2.92 -14.54
N ALA A 84 -20.63 -3.51 -15.07
CA ALA A 84 -19.26 -3.04 -14.86
C ALA A 84 -19.19 -1.56 -15.23
N LYS A 85 -18.73 -0.71 -14.30
CA LYS A 85 -18.42 0.67 -14.65
C LYS A 85 -17.33 0.62 -15.73
N PRO A 86 -17.56 1.26 -16.90
CA PRO A 86 -16.48 1.42 -17.86
C PRO A 86 -15.31 2.11 -17.15
N PRO A 87 -14.06 1.75 -17.46
CA PRO A 87 -12.92 2.41 -16.86
C PRO A 87 -13.12 3.91 -17.03
N SER A 88 -13.08 4.64 -15.92
CA SER A 88 -13.28 6.09 -15.89
C SER A 88 -12.37 6.73 -16.93
N GLN A 89 -12.95 7.25 -18.01
CA GLN A 89 -12.21 8.05 -18.97
C GLN A 89 -11.75 9.30 -18.23
N ALA A 90 -10.43 9.44 -18.11
CA ALA A 90 -9.83 10.69 -17.66
C ALA A 90 -10.36 11.84 -18.52
N PRO A 91 -10.59 13.04 -17.96
CA PRO A 91 -11.16 14.17 -18.70
C PRO A 91 -10.30 14.44 -19.94
N LYS A 92 -10.94 14.41 -21.12
CA LYS A 92 -10.31 14.73 -22.42
C LYS A 92 -9.80 16.18 -22.35
N LYS A 93 -8.47 16.34 -22.39
CA LYS A 93 -7.87 17.64 -22.73
C LYS A 93 -8.27 18.02 -24.15
N PRO A 94 -8.52 19.32 -24.44
CA PRO A 94 -8.87 19.78 -25.78
C PRO A 94 -7.73 19.45 -26.77
N PRO A 95 -8.06 19.22 -28.05
CA PRO A 95 -7.07 18.80 -29.03
C PRO A 95 -6.06 19.92 -29.33
N VAL A 96 -4.79 19.64 -29.09
CA VAL A 96 -3.71 20.45 -29.65
C VAL A 96 -3.42 19.90 -31.04
N THR A 97 -3.79 20.66 -32.08
CA THR A 97 -3.43 20.41 -33.46
C THR A 97 -1.94 20.65 -33.65
N GLY A 98 -1.21 19.68 -34.19
CA GLY A 98 0.08 19.93 -34.80
C GLY A 98 1.09 18.80 -34.72
N MET A 99 1.26 18.15 -35.86
CA MET A 99 2.45 17.52 -36.45
C MET A 99 2.81 16.06 -36.08
N SER A 100 2.76 15.33 -37.15
CA SER A 100 3.14 13.98 -37.50
C SER A 100 4.55 13.54 -37.06
N GLY A 101 4.68 12.25 -36.80
CA GLY A 101 5.94 11.50 -36.97
C GLY A 101 6.19 10.43 -35.92
N GLY A 102 5.90 9.19 -36.26
CA GLY A 102 6.63 7.98 -36.06
C GLY A 102 7.23 7.64 -34.69
N GLY A 103 6.89 6.48 -34.18
CA GLY A 103 7.68 5.75 -33.20
C GLY A 103 6.88 5.46 -31.93
N MET A 104 6.43 4.22 -31.79
CA MET A 104 5.99 3.62 -30.52
C MET A 104 7.15 3.76 -29.52
N GLN A 105 7.06 4.73 -28.61
CA GLN A 105 7.91 4.76 -27.44
C GLN A 105 7.22 3.98 -26.30
N PRO A 106 7.96 3.14 -25.56
CA PRO A 106 7.42 2.53 -24.35
C PRO A 106 7.06 3.63 -23.37
N HIS A 107 5.80 3.65 -22.89
CA HIS A 107 5.34 4.56 -21.87
C HIS A 107 6.02 4.25 -20.52
N GLY A 108 7.15 4.86 -20.27
CA GLY A 108 7.96 4.72 -19.07
C GLY A 108 9.16 5.66 -19.12
N GLY A 109 8.93 6.95 -19.33
CA GLY A 109 9.97 7.93 -19.01
C GLY A 109 10.26 7.90 -17.51
N PRO A 110 11.51 8.19 -17.06
CA PRO A 110 11.81 8.27 -15.64
C PRO A 110 10.84 9.28 -15.01
N LEU A 111 10.10 8.82 -14.00
CA LEU A 111 9.21 9.67 -13.22
C LEU A 111 10.10 10.76 -12.61
N ALA A 112 9.86 12.02 -12.97
CA ALA A 112 10.60 13.14 -12.41
C ALA A 112 10.52 13.05 -10.88
N MET A 113 11.69 12.87 -10.24
CA MET A 113 11.82 12.88 -8.80
C MET A 113 11.61 14.33 -8.33
N GLU A 114 10.45 14.62 -7.75
CA GLU A 114 10.19 15.93 -7.19
C GLU A 114 10.83 16.04 -5.80
N PRO A 115 11.58 17.11 -5.52
CA PRO A 115 12.12 17.35 -4.20
C PRO A 115 11.00 17.42 -3.16
N ILE A 116 11.23 16.91 -1.97
CA ILE A 116 10.30 17.10 -0.86
C ILE A 116 10.55 18.51 -0.29
N PRO A 117 9.53 19.38 -0.23
CA PRO A 117 9.71 20.72 0.30
C PRO A 117 10.33 20.73 1.69
N ASP A 118 11.31 21.60 1.91
CA ASP A 118 11.97 21.81 3.20
C ASP A 118 12.74 20.61 3.78
N VAL A 119 13.00 19.55 3.00
CA VAL A 119 13.82 18.39 3.38
C VAL A 119 15.14 18.44 2.63
N LYS A 120 16.27 18.55 3.35
CA LYS A 120 17.61 18.67 2.72
C LYS A 120 18.14 17.35 2.18
N HIS A 121 18.03 16.30 2.98
CA HIS A 121 18.56 14.97 2.64
C HIS A 121 17.52 13.89 2.92
N ILE A 122 17.47 12.89 2.05
CA ILE A 122 16.61 11.72 2.20
C ILE A 122 17.50 10.49 2.21
N VAL A 123 17.48 9.75 3.31
CA VAL A 123 18.31 8.56 3.49
C VAL A 123 17.41 7.34 3.61
N ALA A 124 17.60 6.38 2.71
CA ALA A 124 16.90 5.09 2.76
C ALA A 124 17.60 4.12 3.71
N VAL A 125 16.84 3.38 4.50
CA VAL A 125 17.31 2.19 5.21
C VAL A 125 16.70 0.98 4.55
N ALA A 126 17.53 0.11 4.02
CA ALA A 126 17.15 -1.03 3.19
C ALA A 126 17.71 -2.34 3.73
N SER A 127 17.12 -3.45 3.32
CA SER A 127 17.66 -4.78 3.58
C SER A 127 17.33 -5.73 2.46
N GLY A 128 18.19 -6.70 2.20
CA GLY A 128 17.98 -7.73 1.20
C GLY A 128 16.91 -8.75 1.60
N LYS A 129 16.61 -8.90 2.89
CA LYS A 129 15.56 -9.82 3.40
C LYS A 129 14.94 -9.29 4.69
N GLY A 130 13.78 -9.84 5.06
CA GLY A 130 13.10 -9.52 6.31
C GLY A 130 13.81 -10.10 7.53
N GLY A 131 13.55 -9.53 8.72
CA GLY A 131 14.02 -10.05 9.99
C GLY A 131 15.48 -9.72 10.37
N VAL A 132 16.18 -8.87 9.59
CA VAL A 132 17.57 -8.46 9.88
C VAL A 132 17.67 -7.25 10.82
N GLY A 133 16.53 -6.70 11.26
CA GLY A 133 16.51 -5.52 12.13
C GLY A 133 16.55 -4.17 11.39
N LYS A 134 16.13 -4.13 10.12
CA LYS A 134 16.08 -2.92 9.29
C LYS A 134 15.37 -1.77 9.98
N SER A 135 14.13 -1.97 10.41
CA SER A 135 13.31 -0.94 11.08
C SER A 135 13.89 -0.52 12.43
N THR A 136 14.53 -1.45 13.16
CA THR A 136 15.27 -1.14 14.39
C THR A 136 16.41 -0.19 14.11
N VAL A 137 17.20 -0.45 13.06
CA VAL A 137 18.31 0.42 12.64
C VAL A 137 17.77 1.77 12.19
N ALA A 138 16.70 1.80 11.36
CA ALA A 138 16.09 3.06 10.88
C ALA A 138 15.63 3.94 12.06
N THR A 139 14.92 3.36 13.02
CA THR A 139 14.43 4.06 14.21
C THR A 139 15.57 4.61 15.05
N ASN A 140 16.58 3.78 15.36
CA ASN A 140 17.71 4.21 16.16
C ASN A 140 18.59 5.23 15.45
N LEU A 141 18.76 5.12 14.13
CA LEU A 141 19.47 6.12 13.33
C LEU A 141 18.76 7.48 13.40
N ALA A 142 17.44 7.50 13.22
CA ALA A 142 16.65 8.73 13.29
C ALA A 142 16.75 9.39 14.67
N ILE A 143 16.57 8.63 15.75
CA ILE A 143 16.69 9.13 17.12
C ILE A 143 18.14 9.57 17.42
N GLY A 144 19.12 8.80 16.97
CA GLY A 144 20.54 9.12 17.17
C GLY A 144 20.94 10.44 16.51
N LEU A 145 20.52 10.66 15.26
CA LEU A 145 20.74 11.92 14.55
C LEU A 145 20.02 13.10 15.23
N SER A 146 18.79 12.89 15.69
CA SER A 146 18.06 13.92 16.44
C SER A 146 18.78 14.29 17.74
N ARG A 147 19.31 13.31 18.47
CA ARG A 147 20.14 13.56 19.67
C ARG A 147 21.45 14.26 19.36
N ALA A 148 21.98 14.10 18.16
CA ALA A 148 23.16 14.81 17.67
C ALA A 148 22.86 16.26 17.22
N GLY A 149 21.60 16.71 17.33
CA GLY A 149 21.18 18.08 17.06
C GLY A 149 20.63 18.33 15.64
N TYR A 150 20.41 17.29 14.83
CA TYR A 150 19.80 17.43 13.52
C TYR A 150 18.27 17.42 13.60
N SER A 151 17.62 18.15 12.72
CA SER A 151 16.16 18.07 12.50
C SER A 151 15.86 16.84 11.66
N VAL A 152 15.27 15.81 12.24
CA VAL A 152 15.08 14.50 11.59
C VAL A 152 13.63 14.10 11.55
N GLY A 153 13.18 13.54 10.42
CA GLY A 153 11.91 12.85 10.29
C GLY A 153 12.11 11.36 10.03
N LEU A 154 11.10 10.55 10.33
CA LEU A 154 11.10 9.10 10.10
C LEU A 154 9.83 8.67 9.36
N MET A 155 10.00 8.02 8.22
CA MET A 155 8.92 7.48 7.41
C MET A 155 9.05 5.96 7.28
N ASP A 156 7.98 5.23 7.63
CA ASP A 156 7.86 3.79 7.39
C ASP A 156 7.09 3.56 6.08
N ALA A 157 7.79 3.03 5.13
CA ALA A 157 7.25 2.69 3.82
C ALA A 157 7.00 1.18 3.65
N ASP A 158 7.16 0.38 4.71
CA ASP A 158 6.85 -1.05 4.72
C ASP A 158 5.34 -1.25 4.91
N VAL A 159 4.63 -1.39 3.80
CA VAL A 159 3.17 -1.54 3.78
C VAL A 159 2.72 -2.89 4.29
N TYR A 160 3.55 -3.91 4.13
CA TYR A 160 3.19 -5.29 4.46
C TYR A 160 3.44 -5.65 5.92
N GLY A 161 4.35 -4.92 6.57
CA GLY A 161 4.70 -5.15 7.96
C GLY A 161 5.10 -3.87 8.67
N PRO A 162 4.20 -2.85 8.72
CA PRO A 162 4.52 -1.59 9.35
C PRO A 162 4.82 -1.82 10.83
N SER A 163 6.05 -1.53 11.24
CA SER A 163 6.53 -1.81 12.61
C SER A 163 6.71 -0.56 13.46
N LEU A 164 6.82 0.61 12.85
CA LEU A 164 7.10 1.85 13.56
C LEU A 164 6.04 2.26 14.60
N PRO A 165 4.72 2.09 14.37
CA PRO A 165 3.72 2.41 15.40
C PRO A 165 4.01 1.70 16.73
N THR A 166 4.28 0.40 16.65
CA THR A 166 4.59 -0.43 17.82
C THR A 166 5.96 -0.10 18.42
N MET A 167 7.01 0.02 17.57
CA MET A 167 8.38 0.29 18.02
C MET A 167 8.54 1.65 18.69
N MET A 168 7.80 2.66 18.20
CA MET A 168 7.86 4.03 18.71
C MET A 168 6.77 4.30 19.78
N ASN A 169 5.96 3.29 20.11
CA ASN A 169 4.81 3.40 21.01
C ASN A 169 3.88 4.57 20.63
N ILE A 170 3.57 4.68 19.35
CA ILE A 170 2.71 5.73 18.80
C ILE A 170 1.31 5.16 18.58
N GLN A 171 0.32 5.83 19.16
CA GLN A 171 -1.10 5.52 18.96
C GLN A 171 -1.82 6.70 18.32
N GLY A 172 -2.89 6.40 17.58
CA GLY A 172 -3.73 7.42 16.96
C GLY A 172 -3.58 7.47 15.43
N ARG A 173 -4.32 8.39 14.83
CA ARG A 173 -4.30 8.62 13.38
C ARG A 173 -3.82 10.03 13.09
N PRO A 174 -3.01 10.23 12.04
CA PRO A 174 -2.64 11.54 11.56
C PRO A 174 -3.87 12.38 11.23
N LEU A 175 -3.84 13.65 11.57
CA LEU A 175 -4.87 14.62 11.22
C LEU A 175 -4.44 15.42 9.99
N ALA A 176 -5.39 16.05 9.30
CA ALA A 176 -5.09 17.02 8.26
C ALA A 176 -5.14 18.45 8.84
N ASP A 177 -4.24 19.31 8.38
CA ASP A 177 -4.28 20.75 8.65
C ASP A 177 -5.32 21.48 7.78
N ALA A 178 -5.41 22.81 7.93
CA ALA A 178 -6.32 23.65 7.16
C ALA A 178 -6.06 23.60 5.64
N ASP A 179 -4.82 23.34 5.24
CA ASP A 179 -4.38 23.21 3.85
C ASP A 179 -4.51 21.78 3.33
N LYS A 180 -5.17 20.90 4.08
CA LYS A 180 -5.35 19.46 3.80
C LYS A 180 -4.04 18.66 3.74
N ARG A 181 -2.97 19.16 4.36
CA ARG A 181 -1.73 18.43 4.51
C ARG A 181 -1.81 17.51 5.73
N ILE A 182 -1.16 16.38 5.65
CA ILE A 182 -1.13 15.39 6.74
C ILE A 182 -0.15 15.85 7.81
N ILE A 183 -0.60 15.98 9.04
CA ILE A 183 0.25 16.31 10.18
C ILE A 183 0.87 14.99 10.68
N PRO A 184 2.22 14.82 10.65
CA PRO A 184 2.86 13.61 11.13
C PRO A 184 2.71 13.49 12.65
N LEU A 185 2.62 12.27 13.15
CA LEU A 185 2.64 12.01 14.58
C LEU A 185 4.03 12.27 15.15
N GLN A 186 4.12 12.50 16.45
CA GLN A 186 5.38 12.86 17.12
C GLN A 186 5.80 11.77 18.10
N ALA A 187 7.05 11.34 18.03
CA ALA A 187 7.65 10.49 19.05
C ALA A 187 9.14 10.80 19.20
N TYR A 188 9.64 10.77 20.42
CA TYR A 188 11.04 11.05 20.74
C TYR A 188 11.57 12.37 20.16
N GLY A 189 10.69 13.36 19.97
CA GLY A 189 11.04 14.66 19.43
C GLY A 189 11.20 14.72 17.91
N ILE A 190 10.81 13.68 17.17
CA ILE A 190 10.84 13.64 15.70
C ILE A 190 9.45 13.40 15.11
N PRO A 191 9.12 13.99 13.96
CA PRO A 191 7.93 13.67 13.19
C PRO A 191 8.04 12.26 12.58
N VAL A 192 6.97 11.47 12.72
CA VAL A 192 6.90 10.08 12.27
C VAL A 192 5.66 9.88 11.43
N MET A 193 5.82 9.21 10.29
CA MET A 193 4.72 8.76 9.45
C MET A 193 4.90 7.29 9.11
N SER A 194 3.82 6.51 9.21
CA SER A 194 3.81 5.08 8.89
C SER A 194 2.54 4.70 8.15
N MET A 195 2.67 3.76 7.23
CA MET A 195 1.53 3.12 6.59
C MET A 195 0.61 2.45 7.62
N GLY A 196 1.16 2.00 8.75
CA GLY A 196 0.41 1.43 9.87
C GLY A 196 -0.57 2.39 10.55
N PHE A 197 -0.41 3.71 10.39
CA PHE A 197 -1.39 4.68 10.92
C PHE A 197 -2.65 4.79 10.08
N LEU A 198 -2.62 4.35 8.82
CA LEU A 198 -3.73 4.46 7.89
C LEU A 198 -4.62 3.22 7.86
N VAL A 199 -4.09 2.09 8.31
CA VAL A 199 -4.76 0.79 8.26
C VAL A 199 -5.03 0.31 9.68
N PRO A 200 -6.28 -0.05 10.03
CA PRO A 200 -6.55 -0.71 11.30
C PRO A 200 -5.78 -2.05 11.39
N GLU A 201 -5.21 -2.36 12.54
CA GLU A 201 -4.46 -3.62 12.78
C GLU A 201 -5.30 -4.87 12.51
N THR A 202 -6.63 -4.75 12.59
CA THR A 202 -7.60 -5.83 12.40
C THR A 202 -8.05 -6.02 10.95
N GLU A 203 -7.65 -5.13 10.03
CA GLU A 203 -8.05 -5.20 8.63
C GLU A 203 -6.89 -5.64 7.74
N ALA A 204 -7.05 -6.79 7.08
CA ALA A 204 -6.13 -7.22 6.02
C ALA A 204 -6.43 -6.41 4.74
N VAL A 205 -5.75 -5.30 4.56
CA VAL A 205 -5.82 -4.52 3.31
C VAL A 205 -4.94 -5.19 2.26
N ILE A 206 -5.54 -5.55 1.14
CA ILE A 206 -4.77 -6.09 0.00
C ILE A 206 -4.16 -4.91 -0.76
N TRP A 207 -2.93 -4.59 -0.45
CA TRP A 207 -2.16 -3.57 -1.14
C TRP A 207 -1.69 -4.08 -2.51
N ARG A 208 -2.05 -3.34 -3.57
CA ARG A 208 -1.49 -3.56 -4.91
C ARG A 208 -0.38 -2.53 -5.15
N GLY A 209 0.64 -2.91 -5.92
CA GLY A 209 1.80 -2.04 -6.20
C GLY A 209 1.45 -0.57 -6.50
N PRO A 210 0.52 -0.25 -7.43
CA PRO A 210 0.13 1.13 -7.70
C PRO A 210 -0.48 1.88 -6.50
N MET A 211 -1.19 1.19 -5.61
CA MET A 211 -1.76 1.79 -4.39
C MET A 211 -0.66 2.12 -3.38
N VAL A 212 0.30 1.21 -3.20
CA VAL A 212 1.47 1.43 -2.34
C VAL A 212 2.23 2.67 -2.79
N MET A 213 2.51 2.77 -4.10
CA MET A 213 3.24 3.90 -4.66
C MET A 213 2.47 5.22 -4.56
N GLY A 214 1.13 5.17 -4.70
CA GLY A 214 0.27 6.32 -4.45
C GLY A 214 0.39 6.84 -3.02
N ALA A 215 0.32 5.94 -2.03
CA ALA A 215 0.44 6.29 -0.62
C ALA A 215 1.84 6.80 -0.26
N VAL A 216 2.89 6.19 -0.78
CA VAL A 216 4.28 6.67 -0.59
C VAL A 216 4.44 8.09 -1.14
N ARG A 217 3.99 8.37 -2.36
CA ARG A 217 4.01 9.71 -2.94
C ARG A 217 3.22 10.71 -2.09
N GLN A 218 2.04 10.29 -1.61
CA GLN A 218 1.24 11.12 -0.73
C GLN A 218 1.99 11.47 0.55
N PHE A 219 2.69 10.51 1.16
CA PHE A 219 3.50 10.78 2.36
C PHE A 219 4.68 11.70 2.08
N LEU A 220 5.31 11.58 0.94
CA LEU A 220 6.42 12.43 0.57
C LEU A 220 5.97 13.88 0.27
N GLN A 221 4.83 14.05 -0.40
CA GLN A 221 4.39 15.36 -0.92
C GLN A 221 3.35 16.06 -0.04
N GLN A 222 2.49 15.30 0.65
CA GLN A 222 1.36 15.86 1.40
C GLN A 222 1.55 15.86 2.91
N VAL A 223 2.60 15.25 3.44
CA VAL A 223 2.91 15.34 4.87
C VAL A 223 3.60 16.67 5.16
N SER A 224 3.15 17.36 6.20
CA SER A 224 3.78 18.58 6.73
C SER A 224 5.02 18.22 7.54
N TRP A 225 6.10 17.80 6.88
CA TRP A 225 7.34 17.39 7.53
C TRP A 225 8.04 18.53 8.30
N GLY A 226 7.81 19.78 7.88
CA GLY A 226 8.55 20.93 8.36
C GLY A 226 9.98 20.97 7.79
N LYS A 227 10.82 21.82 8.40
CA LYS A 227 12.23 21.93 7.96
C LYS A 227 13.03 20.78 8.55
N LEU A 228 13.47 19.86 7.70
CA LEU A 228 14.29 18.71 8.09
C LEU A 228 15.69 18.78 7.48
N ASP A 229 16.71 18.45 8.29
CA ASP A 229 18.03 18.15 7.77
C ASP A 229 18.04 16.79 7.10
N VAL A 230 17.36 15.78 7.71
CA VAL A 230 17.31 14.42 7.17
C VAL A 230 15.93 13.80 7.36
N LEU A 231 15.40 13.22 6.30
CA LEU A 231 14.26 12.30 6.37
C LEU A 231 14.79 10.86 6.20
N ILE A 232 14.64 10.05 7.23
CA ILE A 232 14.94 8.61 7.16
C ILE A 232 13.72 7.88 6.63
N ILE A 233 13.91 7.05 5.61
CA ILE A 233 12.86 6.19 5.04
C ILE A 233 13.20 4.72 5.31
N ASP A 234 12.39 4.06 6.09
CA ASP A 234 12.43 2.61 6.29
C ASP A 234 11.74 1.92 5.11
N LEU A 235 12.53 1.34 4.20
CA LEU A 235 12.04 0.70 2.98
C LEU A 235 11.46 -0.69 3.26
N PRO A 236 10.55 -1.22 2.42
CA PRO A 236 10.15 -2.63 2.51
C PRO A 236 11.35 -3.57 2.32
N PRO A 237 11.35 -4.74 2.95
CA PRO A 237 12.45 -5.69 2.83
C PRO A 237 12.51 -6.33 1.44
N GLY A 238 13.69 -6.79 1.04
CA GLY A 238 13.93 -7.48 -0.22
C GLY A 238 14.56 -6.61 -1.29
N THR A 239 14.69 -7.14 -2.50
CA THR A 239 15.23 -6.46 -3.70
C THR A 239 14.25 -6.53 -4.87
N GLY A 240 12.97 -6.71 -4.57
CA GLY A 240 11.90 -6.84 -5.55
C GLY A 240 11.35 -5.51 -6.06
N ASP A 241 10.33 -5.62 -6.92
CA ASP A 241 9.72 -4.48 -7.63
C ASP A 241 9.26 -3.35 -6.73
N ALA A 242 8.75 -3.65 -5.54
CA ALA A 242 8.28 -2.62 -4.61
C ALA A 242 9.41 -1.72 -4.13
N GLN A 243 10.54 -2.30 -3.71
CA GLN A 243 11.72 -1.56 -3.28
C GLN A 243 12.34 -0.80 -4.45
N LEU A 244 12.50 -1.46 -5.61
CA LEU A 244 13.03 -0.86 -6.82
C LEU A 244 12.23 0.38 -7.24
N THR A 245 10.90 0.25 -7.27
CA THR A 245 10.02 1.35 -7.65
C THR A 245 10.09 2.52 -6.66
N MET A 246 10.21 2.23 -5.36
CA MET A 246 10.41 3.27 -4.35
C MET A 246 11.70 4.03 -4.55
N VAL A 247 12.82 3.32 -4.73
CA VAL A 247 14.13 3.95 -4.97
C VAL A 247 14.12 4.82 -6.23
N GLN A 248 13.38 4.42 -7.27
CA GLN A 248 13.22 5.21 -8.49
C GLN A 248 12.29 6.42 -8.32
N THR A 249 11.43 6.43 -7.31
CA THR A 249 10.40 7.48 -7.13
C THR A 249 10.85 8.56 -6.14
N VAL A 250 11.75 8.21 -5.21
CA VAL A 250 12.22 9.09 -4.13
C VAL A 250 13.59 9.65 -4.48
N PRO A 251 13.82 10.97 -4.37
CA PRO A 251 15.13 11.59 -4.61
C PRO A 251 16.10 11.30 -3.45
N LEU A 252 16.60 10.07 -3.39
CA LEU A 252 17.47 9.62 -2.30
C LEU A 252 18.84 10.29 -2.34
N SER A 253 19.29 10.84 -1.22
CA SER A 253 20.66 11.34 -1.02
C SER A 253 21.65 10.19 -0.75
N GLY A 254 21.13 9.04 -0.30
CA GLY A 254 21.93 7.84 -0.06
C GLY A 254 21.13 6.73 0.62
N ALA A 255 21.76 5.58 0.78
CA ALA A 255 21.17 4.42 1.41
C ALA A 255 22.09 3.77 2.45
N VAL A 256 21.50 3.26 3.53
CA VAL A 256 22.14 2.38 4.52
C VAL A 256 21.56 0.99 4.32
N VAL A 257 22.43 -0.01 4.16
CA VAL A 257 22.01 -1.40 3.95
C VAL A 257 22.21 -2.20 5.22
N VAL A 258 21.13 -2.80 5.74
CA VAL A 258 21.15 -3.62 6.95
C VAL A 258 21.19 -5.09 6.58
N THR A 259 22.09 -5.83 7.19
CA THR A 259 22.24 -7.28 7.02
C THR A 259 22.56 -7.97 8.35
N THR A 260 22.66 -9.27 8.32
CA THR A 260 23.20 -10.10 9.41
C THR A 260 24.35 -10.94 8.85
N PRO A 261 25.24 -11.54 9.67
CA PRO A 261 26.43 -12.24 9.21
C PRO A 261 26.14 -13.56 8.45
N GLN A 262 24.91 -14.05 8.50
CA GLN A 262 24.54 -15.28 7.80
C GLN A 262 24.69 -15.11 6.27
N LYS A 263 25.33 -16.08 5.63
CA LYS A 263 25.65 -16.08 4.20
C LYS A 263 24.45 -15.75 3.30
N VAL A 264 23.25 -16.25 3.65
CA VAL A 264 22.03 -15.96 2.89
C VAL A 264 21.68 -14.47 2.96
N ALA A 265 21.82 -13.84 4.13
CA ALA A 265 21.53 -12.42 4.31
C ALA A 265 22.56 -11.54 3.57
N THR A 266 23.84 -11.89 3.63
CA THR A 266 24.91 -11.14 2.96
C THR A 266 24.78 -11.20 1.44
N ILE A 267 24.40 -12.34 0.86
CA ILE A 267 24.15 -12.45 -0.59
C ILE A 267 23.04 -11.49 -1.02
N ASP A 268 21.94 -11.43 -0.28
CA ASP A 268 20.82 -10.53 -0.59
C ASP A 268 21.18 -9.06 -0.34
N ALA A 269 22.03 -8.77 0.66
CA ALA A 269 22.54 -7.42 0.87
C ALA A 269 23.39 -6.94 -0.31
N VAL A 270 24.26 -7.81 -0.85
CA VAL A 270 25.04 -7.50 -2.07
C VAL A 270 24.14 -7.17 -3.25
N ARG A 271 23.06 -7.93 -3.46
CA ARG A 271 22.07 -7.64 -4.50
C ARG A 271 21.41 -6.26 -4.30
N GLY A 272 21.09 -5.92 -3.05
CA GLY A 272 20.55 -4.60 -2.70
C GLY A 272 21.55 -3.47 -3.01
N ILE A 273 22.83 -3.65 -2.66
CA ILE A 273 23.91 -2.68 -2.96
C ILE A 273 24.03 -2.49 -4.48
N GLU A 274 24.04 -3.56 -5.25
CA GLU A 274 24.12 -3.48 -6.73
C GLU A 274 22.90 -2.80 -7.32
N MET A 275 21.72 -2.96 -6.74
CA MET A 275 20.52 -2.22 -7.14
C MET A 275 20.70 -0.71 -6.92
N PHE A 276 21.17 -0.28 -5.74
CA PHE A 276 21.45 1.13 -5.46
C PHE A 276 22.50 1.71 -6.40
N ARG A 277 23.56 0.96 -6.67
CA ARG A 277 24.60 1.38 -7.62
C ARG A 277 24.06 1.60 -9.03
N LYS A 278 23.22 0.67 -9.53
CA LYS A 278 22.58 0.80 -10.85
C LYS A 278 21.64 2.00 -10.96
N LEU A 279 21.07 2.43 -9.83
CA LEU A 279 20.20 3.59 -9.75
C LEU A 279 20.94 4.87 -9.33
N GLU A 280 22.28 4.83 -9.31
CA GLU A 280 23.15 5.95 -8.96
C GLU A 280 22.87 6.54 -7.56
N VAL A 281 22.33 5.71 -6.64
CA VAL A 281 22.14 6.09 -5.24
C VAL A 281 23.36 5.69 -4.42
N PRO A 282 24.03 6.64 -3.75
CA PRO A 282 25.20 6.36 -2.92
C PRO A 282 24.86 5.41 -1.76
N VAL A 283 25.65 4.35 -1.58
CA VAL A 283 25.57 3.52 -0.38
C VAL A 283 26.46 4.15 0.69
N LEU A 284 25.84 4.74 1.72
CA LEU A 284 26.50 5.46 2.81
C LEU A 284 27.20 4.50 3.77
N GLY A 285 26.71 3.27 3.89
CA GLY A 285 27.28 2.26 4.76
C GLY A 285 26.46 0.99 4.83
N ILE A 286 27.04 -0.01 5.49
CA ILE A 286 26.42 -1.29 5.78
C ILE A 286 26.38 -1.47 7.29
N VAL A 287 25.23 -1.89 7.82
CA VAL A 287 25.08 -2.27 9.22
C VAL A 287 24.95 -3.78 9.29
N GLU A 288 25.98 -4.44 9.79
CA GLU A 288 25.94 -5.86 10.15
C GLU A 288 25.33 -5.99 11.55
N ASN A 289 24.06 -6.30 11.60
CA ASN A 289 23.30 -6.46 12.83
C ASN A 289 23.33 -7.92 13.31
N MET A 290 23.13 -8.15 14.61
CA MET A 290 23.15 -9.51 15.20
C MET A 290 24.46 -10.24 14.92
N ALA A 291 25.59 -9.52 14.89
CA ALA A 291 26.90 -10.07 14.59
C ALA A 291 27.48 -10.88 15.73
N TRP A 292 27.08 -10.58 16.95
CA TRP A 292 27.51 -11.25 18.16
C TRP A 292 26.29 -11.82 18.88
N MET A 293 26.39 -13.09 19.28
CA MET A 293 25.48 -13.75 20.19
C MET A 293 26.32 -14.18 21.38
N ASP A 294 26.00 -13.65 22.56
CA ASP A 294 26.55 -14.13 23.84
C ASP A 294 25.83 -15.39 24.29
#